data_a7dc3c7348d6812f9ea5809d3f3a677c
#
_entry.id   a7dc3c7348d6812f9ea5809d3f3a677c
#
_cell.length_a   1.000
_cell.length_b   1.000
_cell.length_c   1.000
_cell.angle_alpha   90.00
_cell.angle_beta   90.00
_cell.angle_gamma   90.00
#
_symmetry.space_group_name_H-M   'P 1'
#
loop_
_entity.id
_entity.type
_entity.pdbx_description
1 polymer ?
#
loop_
_entity_poly.entity_id
_entity_poly.type
_entity_poly.pdbx_seq_one_letter_code
_entity_poly.pdbx_strand_id
1 'polypeptide(L)'
;MSDEMTKVALITGACGGIGRALVYKYASQGISLAIADKSLKQVTILVDEVVSKGGIAKAFSGDLTKKSYCDNLPNDVKQEFGRIDIIVNNAGLMRRGAITDTSDKDYNLSMSVNVEAPFRIVRAAIPLMAEAGGGTIVNTSSCWGINPGPNHLIYCTTKAALAAMTQCLGRDHAHQNIRINAVCPNEVNTSMLRTGFEIRGLNPDAAINELNKSVPLGHIAEPEEIANVIAFLTSDEAGYICGSLVEVNGGKAVY
;
A
#
# COMPACT_ATOMS: atom_id res chain seq x y z
N MET A 1 21.60 24.67 14.10
CA MET A 1 20.39 23.88 13.78
C MET A 1 20.82 22.93 12.70
N SER A 2 20.95 21.62 13.03
CA SER A 2 21.22 20.58 12.02
C SER A 2 20.11 20.63 10.99
N ASP A 3 20.43 20.77 9.71
CA ASP A 3 19.53 20.51 8.59
C ASP A 3 19.11 19.04 8.71
N GLU A 4 18.07 18.78 9.49
CA GLU A 4 17.44 17.45 9.52
C GLU A 4 16.80 17.27 8.17
N MET A 5 17.49 16.53 7.28
CA MET A 5 16.97 16.26 5.93
C MET A 5 15.61 15.57 6.07
N THR A 6 14.59 16.18 5.49
CA THR A 6 13.20 15.69 5.50
C THR A 6 13.15 14.26 4.96
N LYS A 7 12.48 13.35 5.68
CA LYS A 7 12.25 11.96 5.20
C LYS A 7 11.51 11.98 3.87
N VAL A 8 11.80 11.02 3.00
CA VAL A 8 11.18 10.86 1.68
C VAL A 8 10.38 9.55 1.65
N ALA A 9 9.11 9.64 1.28
CA ALA A 9 8.21 8.49 1.16
C ALA A 9 7.77 8.26 -0.30
N LEU A 10 7.98 7.04 -0.81
CA LEU A 10 7.38 6.54 -2.03
C LEU A 10 6.08 5.81 -1.71
N ILE A 11 4.98 6.24 -2.32
CA ILE A 11 3.66 5.61 -2.15
C ILE A 11 3.16 5.16 -3.52
N THR A 12 2.94 3.86 -3.70
CA THR A 12 2.29 3.32 -4.92
C THR A 12 0.78 3.24 -4.74
N GLY A 13 0.01 3.41 -5.84
CA GLY A 13 -1.45 3.49 -5.75
C GLY A 13 -1.91 4.71 -4.92
N ALA A 14 -1.14 5.77 -4.99
CA ALA A 14 -1.30 6.95 -4.14
C ALA A 14 -2.60 7.72 -4.39
N CYS A 15 -3.20 7.59 -5.58
CA CYS A 15 -4.47 8.23 -5.92
C CYS A 15 -5.71 7.46 -5.47
N GLY A 16 -5.55 6.20 -4.98
CA GLY A 16 -6.61 5.41 -4.38
C GLY A 16 -6.99 5.88 -2.97
N GLY A 17 -8.09 5.35 -2.39
CA GLY A 17 -8.60 5.79 -1.09
C GLY A 17 -7.53 5.82 0.00
N ILE A 18 -6.95 4.65 0.34
CA ILE A 18 -5.91 4.54 1.37
C ILE A 18 -4.67 5.36 1.00
N GLY A 19 -4.22 5.27 -0.27
CA GLY A 19 -3.04 6.00 -0.75
C GLY A 19 -3.19 7.51 -0.60
N ARG A 20 -4.33 8.06 -0.97
CA ARG A 20 -4.64 9.49 -0.85
C ARG A 20 -4.69 9.96 0.61
N ALA A 21 -5.33 9.20 1.48
CA ALA A 21 -5.36 9.48 2.92
C ALA A 21 -3.94 9.49 3.50
N LEU A 22 -3.09 8.53 3.09
CA LEU A 22 -1.69 8.45 3.52
C LEU A 22 -0.85 9.62 2.99
N VAL A 23 -1.06 10.05 1.73
CA VAL A 23 -0.40 11.23 1.16
C VAL A 23 -0.66 12.46 2.02
N TYR A 24 -1.91 12.71 2.40
CA TYR A 24 -2.23 13.86 3.27
C TYR A 24 -1.66 13.70 4.68
N LYS A 25 -1.69 12.49 5.22
CA LYS A 25 -1.11 12.20 6.55
C LYS A 25 0.38 12.52 6.57
N TYR A 26 1.14 12.02 5.59
CA TYR A 26 2.58 12.27 5.53
C TYR A 26 2.92 13.72 5.19
N ALA A 27 2.16 14.38 4.31
CA ALA A 27 2.33 15.80 4.04
C ALA A 27 2.17 16.64 5.32
N SER A 28 1.19 16.32 6.17
CA SER A 28 0.99 17.01 7.46
C SER A 28 2.12 16.77 8.48
N GLN A 29 2.92 15.73 8.27
CA GLN A 29 4.10 15.41 9.08
C GLN A 29 5.40 15.98 8.48
N GLY A 30 5.31 16.75 7.40
CA GLY A 30 6.47 17.34 6.73
C GLY A 30 7.31 16.35 5.90
N ILE A 31 6.80 15.15 5.61
CA ILE A 31 7.49 14.13 4.79
C ILE A 31 7.39 14.52 3.32
N SER A 32 8.50 14.49 2.58
CA SER A 32 8.53 14.67 1.12
C SER A 32 7.97 13.44 0.40
N LEU A 33 7.16 13.65 -0.65
CA LEU A 33 6.32 12.61 -1.23
C LEU A 33 6.65 12.32 -2.69
N ALA A 34 7.03 11.09 -2.98
CA ALA A 34 7.03 10.51 -4.31
C ALA A 34 5.67 9.82 -4.54
N ILE A 35 4.78 10.49 -5.26
CA ILE A 35 3.40 10.07 -5.49
C ILE A 35 3.35 9.22 -6.77
N ALA A 36 3.21 7.89 -6.62
CA ALA A 36 3.24 6.95 -7.72
C ALA A 36 1.85 6.35 -7.99
N ASP A 37 1.35 6.54 -9.20
CA ASP A 37 0.09 5.95 -9.68
C ASP A 37 0.10 5.84 -11.21
N LYS A 38 -0.86 5.12 -11.78
CA LYS A 38 -0.98 4.90 -13.22
C LYS A 38 -1.46 6.15 -13.98
N SER A 39 -2.32 6.94 -13.38
CA SER A 39 -2.96 8.09 -14.02
C SER A 39 -2.16 9.38 -13.79
N LEU A 40 -1.40 9.82 -14.79
CA LEU A 40 -0.65 11.08 -14.73
C LEU A 40 -1.55 12.24 -14.28
N LYS A 41 -2.77 12.35 -14.83
CA LYS A 41 -3.73 13.41 -14.46
C LYS A 41 -4.05 13.41 -12.96
N GLN A 42 -4.35 12.24 -12.39
CA GLN A 42 -4.71 12.15 -10.97
C GLN A 42 -3.49 12.41 -10.07
N VAL A 43 -2.31 11.91 -10.46
CA VAL A 43 -1.06 12.15 -9.74
C VAL A 43 -0.73 13.65 -9.73
N THR A 44 -0.82 14.33 -10.88
CA THR A 44 -0.58 15.77 -10.97
C THR A 44 -1.51 16.57 -10.07
N ILE A 45 -2.82 16.27 -10.10
CA ILE A 45 -3.80 16.94 -9.22
C ILE A 45 -3.42 16.74 -7.74
N LEU A 46 -3.05 15.51 -7.34
CA LEU A 46 -2.71 15.21 -5.95
C LEU A 46 -1.40 15.90 -5.51
N VAL A 47 -0.42 15.98 -6.42
CA VAL A 47 0.82 16.77 -6.19
C VAL A 47 0.49 18.24 -5.97
N ASP A 48 -0.33 18.84 -6.86
CA ASP A 48 -0.72 20.25 -6.77
C ASP A 48 -1.46 20.54 -5.44
N GLU A 49 -2.33 19.62 -5.01
CA GLU A 49 -3.04 19.74 -3.73
C GLU A 49 -2.08 19.72 -2.52
N VAL A 50 -1.04 18.88 -2.55
CA VAL A 50 -0.02 18.83 -1.48
C VAL A 50 0.84 20.10 -1.50
N VAL A 51 1.31 20.50 -2.67
CA VAL A 51 2.19 21.67 -2.83
C VAL A 51 1.45 22.96 -2.47
N SER A 52 0.17 23.10 -2.85
CA SER A 52 -0.64 24.28 -2.50
C SER A 52 -0.83 24.45 -1.00
N LYS A 53 -0.67 23.39 -0.21
CA LYS A 53 -0.71 23.40 1.27
C LYS A 53 0.67 23.51 1.91
N GLY A 54 1.73 23.77 1.10
CA GLY A 54 3.10 23.95 1.58
C GLY A 54 3.89 22.65 1.75
N GLY A 55 3.36 21.50 1.33
CA GLY A 55 4.09 20.23 1.32
C GLY A 55 5.03 20.10 0.11
N ILE A 56 5.90 19.08 0.16
CA ILE A 56 6.81 18.74 -0.93
C ILE A 56 6.34 17.43 -1.57
N ALA A 57 6.02 17.46 -2.86
CA ALA A 57 5.59 16.29 -3.59
C ALA A 57 6.02 16.33 -5.06
N LYS A 58 6.30 15.15 -5.63
CA LYS A 58 6.61 14.96 -7.05
C LYS A 58 5.83 13.78 -7.63
N ALA A 59 5.54 13.89 -8.91
CA ALA A 59 4.75 12.91 -9.67
C ALA A 59 5.64 11.82 -10.25
N PHE A 60 5.30 10.55 -9.99
CA PHE A 60 5.94 9.37 -10.58
C PHE A 60 4.86 8.50 -11.25
N SER A 61 4.37 8.99 -12.41
CA SER A 61 3.31 8.26 -13.14
C SER A 61 3.87 7.07 -13.91
N GLY A 62 3.25 5.89 -13.74
CA GLY A 62 3.64 4.69 -14.50
C GLY A 62 2.78 3.46 -14.23
N ASP A 63 2.94 2.47 -15.08
CA ASP A 63 2.20 1.21 -15.02
C ASP A 63 3.02 0.13 -14.30
N LEU A 64 2.55 -0.31 -13.14
CA LEU A 64 3.18 -1.36 -12.32
C LEU A 64 3.24 -2.74 -13.01
N THR A 65 2.55 -2.94 -14.12
CA THR A 65 2.74 -4.15 -14.95
C THR A 65 4.03 -4.09 -15.79
N LYS A 66 4.67 -2.93 -15.86
CA LYS A 66 5.93 -2.73 -16.58
C LYS A 66 7.11 -2.93 -15.64
N LYS A 67 7.84 -4.03 -15.86
CA LYS A 67 8.99 -4.44 -15.04
C LYS A 67 10.02 -3.33 -14.91
N SER A 68 10.38 -2.68 -16.02
CA SER A 68 11.36 -1.59 -16.04
C SER A 68 10.93 -0.40 -15.20
N TYR A 69 9.63 -0.07 -15.19
CA TYR A 69 9.13 1.00 -14.33
C TYR A 69 9.33 0.66 -12.84
N CYS A 70 8.95 -0.56 -12.42
CA CYS A 70 9.13 -0.99 -11.03
C CYS A 70 10.61 -1.09 -10.61
N ASP A 71 11.49 -1.56 -11.50
CA ASP A 71 12.92 -1.70 -11.23
C ASP A 71 13.62 -0.33 -11.12
N ASN A 72 13.17 0.69 -11.86
CA ASN A 72 13.78 2.02 -11.87
C ASN A 72 13.19 2.96 -10.80
N LEU A 73 11.92 2.78 -10.43
CA LEU A 73 11.19 3.72 -9.58
C LEU A 73 11.92 4.14 -8.29
N PRO A 74 12.55 3.24 -7.49
CA PRO A 74 13.29 3.67 -6.30
C PRO A 74 14.51 4.54 -6.62
N ASN A 75 15.21 4.24 -7.72
CA ASN A 75 16.34 5.05 -8.17
C ASN A 75 15.90 6.43 -8.65
N ASP A 76 14.79 6.52 -9.40
CA ASP A 76 14.23 7.78 -9.86
C ASP A 76 13.83 8.67 -8.67
N VAL A 77 13.26 8.08 -7.61
CA VAL A 77 12.95 8.78 -6.35
C VAL A 77 14.21 9.26 -5.67
N LYS A 78 15.25 8.40 -5.52
CA LYS A 78 16.55 8.79 -4.94
C LYS A 78 17.19 9.91 -5.77
N GLN A 79 17.09 9.87 -7.09
CA GLN A 79 17.64 10.91 -7.97
C GLN A 79 16.94 12.26 -7.80
N GLU A 80 15.60 12.27 -7.63
CA GLU A 80 14.80 13.49 -7.47
C GLU A 80 14.95 14.12 -6.08
N PHE A 81 14.99 13.29 -5.01
CA PHE A 81 14.98 13.78 -3.62
C PHE A 81 16.31 13.60 -2.88
N GLY A 82 17.29 12.91 -3.47
CA GLY A 82 18.57 12.61 -2.84
C GLY A 82 18.54 11.39 -1.91
N ARG A 83 17.35 10.90 -1.51
CA ARG A 83 17.15 9.78 -0.56
C ARG A 83 15.82 9.08 -0.76
N ILE A 84 15.67 7.93 -0.12
CA ILE A 84 14.40 7.23 0.04
C ILE A 84 14.39 6.54 1.41
N ASP A 85 13.44 6.90 2.27
CA ASP A 85 13.37 6.44 3.67
C ASP A 85 12.19 5.52 3.92
N ILE A 86 11.10 5.77 3.21
CA ILE A 86 9.83 5.08 3.41
C ILE A 86 9.32 4.59 2.06
N ILE A 87 8.89 3.33 2.02
CA ILE A 87 8.17 2.79 0.87
C ILE A 87 6.85 2.21 1.35
N VAL A 88 5.77 2.60 0.69
CA VAL A 88 4.45 1.99 0.91
C VAL A 88 3.96 1.38 -0.39
N ASN A 89 4.04 0.05 -0.46
CA ASN A 89 3.45 -0.73 -1.53
C ASN A 89 1.95 -0.87 -1.27
N ASN A 90 1.20 0.18 -1.62
CA ASN A 90 -0.24 0.25 -1.40
C ASN A 90 -1.05 -0.07 -2.68
N ALA A 91 -0.46 0.06 -3.86
CA ALA A 91 -1.14 -0.32 -5.09
C ALA A 91 -1.59 -1.77 -5.05
N GLY A 92 -2.80 -2.01 -5.51
CA GLY A 92 -3.37 -3.33 -5.61
C GLY A 92 -4.65 -3.35 -6.39
N LEU A 93 -5.03 -4.51 -6.86
CA LEU A 93 -6.31 -4.75 -7.50
C LEU A 93 -6.95 -6.04 -6.98
N MET A 94 -8.25 -6.08 -7.05
CA MET A 94 -9.05 -7.24 -6.69
C MET A 94 -9.71 -7.83 -7.93
N ARG A 95 -9.54 -9.15 -8.12
CA ARG A 95 -10.30 -9.96 -9.07
C ARG A 95 -11.06 -11.02 -8.28
N ARG A 96 -12.32 -11.22 -8.64
CA ARG A 96 -13.21 -12.19 -8.00
C ARG A 96 -13.43 -13.38 -8.93
N GLY A 97 -13.74 -14.51 -8.34
CA GLY A 97 -14.05 -15.76 -9.03
C GLY A 97 -13.46 -16.97 -8.34
N ALA A 98 -14.05 -18.13 -8.60
CA ALA A 98 -13.47 -19.43 -8.32
C ALA A 98 -12.34 -19.74 -9.32
N ILE A 99 -11.66 -20.88 -9.18
CA ILE A 99 -10.56 -21.24 -10.08
C ILE A 99 -11.02 -21.35 -11.54
N THR A 100 -12.20 -21.87 -11.77
CA THR A 100 -12.78 -22.05 -13.12
C THR A 100 -13.21 -20.74 -13.77
N ASP A 101 -13.41 -19.68 -12.99
CA ASP A 101 -13.83 -18.35 -13.44
C ASP A 101 -12.65 -17.38 -13.58
N THR A 102 -11.46 -17.79 -13.11
CA THR A 102 -10.25 -16.94 -13.16
C THR A 102 -9.56 -17.10 -14.51
N SER A 103 -9.63 -16.05 -15.34
CA SER A 103 -8.92 -16.04 -16.63
C SER A 103 -7.41 -15.88 -16.45
N ASP A 104 -6.62 -16.37 -17.42
CA ASP A 104 -5.16 -16.12 -17.46
C ASP A 104 -4.82 -14.63 -17.43
N LYS A 105 -5.66 -13.80 -18.06
CA LYS A 105 -5.51 -12.34 -18.04
C LYS A 105 -5.64 -11.78 -16.63
N ASP A 106 -6.65 -12.20 -15.87
CA ASP A 106 -6.85 -11.74 -14.49
C ASP A 106 -5.80 -12.30 -13.55
N TYR A 107 -5.38 -13.56 -13.76
CA TYR A 107 -4.27 -14.16 -13.04
C TYR A 107 -2.97 -13.35 -13.25
N ASN A 108 -2.56 -13.15 -14.50
CA ASN A 108 -1.32 -12.45 -14.84
C ASN A 108 -1.34 -11.00 -14.35
N LEU A 109 -2.47 -10.29 -14.51
CA LEU A 109 -2.60 -8.92 -14.03
C LEU A 109 -2.51 -8.84 -12.51
N SER A 110 -3.18 -9.75 -11.79
CA SER A 110 -3.16 -9.79 -10.32
C SER A 110 -1.77 -10.10 -9.79
N MET A 111 -1.07 -11.07 -10.37
CA MET A 111 0.31 -11.40 -10.01
C MET A 111 1.27 -10.25 -10.30
N SER A 112 1.14 -9.61 -11.46
CA SER A 112 2.03 -8.50 -11.85
C SER A 112 1.89 -7.30 -10.91
N VAL A 113 0.66 -6.91 -10.56
CA VAL A 113 0.44 -5.70 -9.74
C VAL A 113 0.61 -5.99 -8.25
N ASN A 114 0.02 -7.08 -7.73
CA ASN A 114 -0.04 -7.32 -6.29
C ASN A 114 1.22 -8.01 -5.73
N VAL A 115 2.01 -8.69 -6.58
CA VAL A 115 3.17 -9.49 -6.14
C VAL A 115 4.45 -9.04 -6.82
N GLU A 116 4.49 -9.07 -8.17
CA GLU A 116 5.74 -8.79 -8.91
C GLU A 116 6.18 -7.33 -8.74
N ALA A 117 5.27 -6.37 -8.77
CA ALA A 117 5.61 -4.97 -8.61
C ALA A 117 6.22 -4.66 -7.23
N PRO A 118 5.60 -5.02 -6.08
CA PRO A 118 6.24 -4.87 -4.76
C PRO A 118 7.58 -5.58 -4.66
N PHE A 119 7.70 -6.81 -5.19
CA PHE A 119 8.96 -7.54 -5.21
C PHE A 119 10.08 -6.75 -5.91
N ARG A 120 9.79 -6.20 -7.11
CA ARG A 120 10.78 -5.46 -7.90
C ARG A 120 11.17 -4.14 -7.24
N ILE A 121 10.17 -3.40 -6.76
CA ILE A 121 10.39 -2.13 -6.06
C ILE A 121 11.27 -2.34 -4.82
N VAL A 122 10.93 -3.33 -3.98
CA VAL A 122 11.69 -3.63 -2.77
C VAL A 122 13.11 -4.09 -3.10
N ARG A 123 13.27 -4.98 -4.09
CA ARG A 123 14.58 -5.46 -4.54
C ARG A 123 15.50 -4.32 -4.98
N ALA A 124 14.96 -3.33 -5.70
CA ALA A 124 15.73 -2.17 -6.15
C ALA A 124 15.99 -1.17 -5.01
N ALA A 125 15.08 -1.09 -4.03
CA ALA A 125 15.17 -0.11 -2.94
C ALA A 125 16.09 -0.53 -1.81
N ILE A 126 16.15 -1.81 -1.45
CA ILE A 126 16.93 -2.30 -0.30
C ILE A 126 18.39 -1.83 -0.32
N PRO A 127 19.15 -1.95 -1.44
CA PRO A 127 20.52 -1.45 -1.47
C PRO A 127 20.62 0.07 -1.21
N LEU A 128 19.68 0.84 -1.74
CA LEU A 128 19.64 2.30 -1.59
C LEU A 128 19.36 2.71 -0.15
N MET A 129 18.42 2.01 0.50
CA MET A 129 18.06 2.24 1.90
C MET A 129 19.18 1.81 2.84
N ALA A 130 19.81 0.65 2.60
CA ALA A 130 20.94 0.17 3.39
C ALA A 130 22.14 1.13 3.34
N GLU A 131 22.47 1.66 2.15
CA GLU A 131 23.50 2.68 1.96
C GLU A 131 23.20 3.97 2.73
N ALA A 132 21.90 4.33 2.83
CA ALA A 132 21.45 5.51 3.57
C ALA A 132 21.33 5.30 5.09
N GLY A 133 21.64 4.09 5.60
CA GLY A 133 21.62 3.75 7.03
C GLY A 133 20.30 3.12 7.52
N GLY A 134 19.41 2.74 6.62
CA GLY A 134 18.18 2.05 6.94
C GLY A 134 16.93 2.68 6.34
N GLY A 135 15.75 2.23 6.79
CA GLY A 135 14.46 2.75 6.34
C GLY A 135 13.28 1.86 6.73
N THR A 136 12.11 2.19 6.22
CA THR A 136 10.89 1.43 6.52
C THR A 136 10.08 1.12 5.27
N ILE A 137 9.56 -0.11 5.21
CA ILE A 137 8.69 -0.56 4.11
C ILE A 137 7.39 -1.10 4.71
N VAL A 138 6.26 -0.64 4.21
CA VAL A 138 4.95 -1.20 4.55
C VAL A 138 4.26 -1.70 3.29
N ASN A 139 3.86 -2.97 3.33
CA ASN A 139 3.07 -3.60 2.28
C ASN A 139 1.59 -3.62 2.67
N THR A 140 0.71 -3.17 1.81
CA THR A 140 -0.74 -3.29 2.01
C THR A 140 -1.20 -4.66 1.54
N SER A 141 -1.22 -5.63 2.47
CA SER A 141 -1.79 -6.96 2.25
C SER A 141 -3.32 -6.94 2.43
N SER A 142 -3.88 -7.90 3.13
CA SER A 142 -5.30 -8.00 3.46
C SER A 142 -5.50 -9.05 4.56
N CYS A 143 -6.54 -8.94 5.38
CA CYS A 143 -7.01 -10.05 6.21
C CYS A 143 -7.28 -11.32 5.38
N TRP A 144 -7.73 -11.16 4.14
CA TRP A 144 -7.97 -12.26 3.21
C TRP A 144 -6.67 -12.87 2.62
N GLY A 145 -5.52 -12.26 2.84
CA GLY A 145 -4.22 -12.86 2.61
C GLY A 145 -3.76 -13.75 3.77
N ILE A 146 -4.37 -13.60 4.95
CA ILE A 146 -4.11 -14.41 6.15
C ILE A 146 -5.14 -15.54 6.24
N ASN A 147 -6.42 -15.20 6.14
CA ASN A 147 -7.55 -16.12 6.20
C ASN A 147 -8.37 -16.00 4.91
N PRO A 148 -8.11 -16.85 3.89
CA PRO A 148 -8.72 -16.72 2.57
C PRO A 148 -10.22 -17.04 2.60
N GLY A 149 -11.02 -16.19 1.91
CA GLY A 149 -12.45 -16.38 1.72
C GLY A 149 -12.83 -16.94 0.35
N PRO A 150 -14.06 -17.42 0.16
CA PRO A 150 -14.54 -17.99 -1.09
C PRO A 150 -14.66 -16.94 -2.21
N ASN A 151 -14.60 -17.40 -3.46
CA ASN A 151 -14.77 -16.57 -4.67
C ASN A 151 -13.77 -15.38 -4.82
N HIS A 152 -12.61 -15.49 -4.19
CA HIS A 152 -11.53 -14.50 -4.29
C HIS A 152 -10.17 -15.17 -4.46
N LEU A 153 -10.12 -16.32 -5.14
CA LEU A 153 -8.92 -17.16 -5.23
C LEU A 153 -7.65 -16.36 -5.53
N ILE A 154 -7.63 -15.67 -6.68
CA ILE A 154 -6.39 -14.98 -7.09
C ILE A 154 -6.05 -13.79 -6.20
N TYR A 155 -7.06 -13.07 -5.69
CA TYR A 155 -6.82 -11.98 -4.74
C TYR A 155 -6.20 -12.50 -3.44
N CYS A 156 -6.80 -13.51 -2.81
CA CYS A 156 -6.28 -14.13 -1.59
C CYS A 156 -4.85 -14.67 -1.81
N THR A 157 -4.62 -15.38 -2.91
CA THR A 157 -3.30 -15.92 -3.27
C THR A 157 -2.25 -14.82 -3.36
N THR A 158 -2.55 -13.71 -4.06
CA THR A 158 -1.59 -12.61 -4.20
C THR A 158 -1.33 -11.88 -2.88
N LYS A 159 -2.35 -11.71 -2.03
CA LYS A 159 -2.20 -11.06 -0.74
C LYS A 159 -1.49 -11.96 0.28
N ALA A 160 -1.68 -13.28 0.22
CA ALA A 160 -0.91 -14.26 1.00
C ALA A 160 0.57 -14.27 0.57
N ALA A 161 0.85 -14.22 -0.74
CA ALA A 161 2.21 -14.12 -1.24
C ALA A 161 2.91 -12.84 -0.73
N LEU A 162 2.21 -11.69 -0.73
CA LEU A 162 2.74 -10.43 -0.23
C LEU A 162 2.97 -10.48 1.29
N ALA A 163 2.08 -11.13 2.05
CA ALA A 163 2.24 -11.34 3.49
C ALA A 163 3.48 -12.19 3.81
N ALA A 164 3.64 -13.33 3.14
CA ALA A 164 4.82 -14.20 3.30
C ALA A 164 6.12 -13.46 2.91
N MET A 165 6.11 -12.74 1.78
CA MET A 165 7.25 -11.92 1.35
C MET A 165 7.63 -10.88 2.41
N THR A 166 6.65 -10.23 3.03
CA THR A 166 6.89 -9.27 4.12
C THR A 166 7.64 -9.90 5.29
N GLN A 167 7.22 -11.08 5.72
CA GLN A 167 7.84 -11.79 6.84
C GLN A 167 9.28 -12.22 6.54
N CYS A 168 9.55 -12.70 5.32
CA CYS A 168 10.90 -13.04 4.88
C CYS A 168 11.79 -11.79 4.85
N LEU A 169 11.37 -10.75 4.13
CA LEU A 169 12.13 -9.51 3.98
C LEU A 169 12.42 -8.84 5.33
N GLY A 170 11.45 -8.84 6.27
CA GLY A 170 11.68 -8.30 7.60
C GLY A 170 12.80 -9.00 8.36
N ARG A 171 12.91 -10.33 8.23
CA ARG A 171 14.00 -11.11 8.84
C ARG A 171 15.33 -10.92 8.13
N ASP A 172 15.31 -10.89 6.79
CA ASP A 172 16.51 -10.84 5.97
C ASP A 172 17.23 -9.48 6.09
N HIS A 173 16.47 -8.37 6.28
CA HIS A 173 17.01 -7.02 6.20
C HIS A 173 16.99 -6.22 7.52
N ALA A 174 16.50 -6.79 8.62
CA ALA A 174 16.50 -6.13 9.94
C ALA A 174 17.93 -5.69 10.38
N HIS A 175 18.95 -6.50 10.07
CA HIS A 175 20.35 -6.20 10.39
C HIS A 175 20.90 -4.98 9.63
N GLN A 176 20.23 -4.54 8.56
CA GLN A 176 20.54 -3.33 7.78
C GLN A 176 19.75 -2.11 8.27
N ASN A 177 19.11 -2.20 9.45
CA ASN A 177 18.22 -1.17 9.97
C ASN A 177 17.02 -0.88 9.04
N ILE A 178 16.55 -1.89 8.31
CA ILE A 178 15.37 -1.77 7.43
C ILE A 178 14.24 -2.59 8.05
N ARG A 179 13.17 -1.91 8.49
CA ARG A 179 11.99 -2.56 9.04
C ARG A 179 10.95 -2.75 7.92
N ILE A 180 10.43 -3.96 7.79
CA ILE A 180 9.47 -4.29 6.75
C ILE A 180 8.27 -4.98 7.40
N ASN A 181 7.07 -4.38 7.26
CA ASN A 181 5.83 -4.86 7.86
C ASN A 181 4.70 -4.87 6.83
N ALA A 182 3.60 -5.53 7.13
CA ALA A 182 2.38 -5.42 6.36
C ALA A 182 1.22 -4.91 7.22
N VAL A 183 0.42 -4.02 6.66
CA VAL A 183 -0.93 -3.77 7.12
C VAL A 183 -1.87 -4.71 6.37
N CYS A 184 -2.80 -5.32 7.10
CA CYS A 184 -3.76 -6.30 6.59
C CYS A 184 -5.19 -5.81 6.87
N PRO A 185 -5.73 -4.88 6.05
CA PRO A 185 -7.09 -4.39 6.22
C PRO A 185 -8.12 -5.47 5.92
N ASN A 186 -9.29 -5.36 6.56
CA ASN A 186 -10.52 -5.99 6.11
C ASN A 186 -11.25 -5.06 5.13
N GLU A 187 -12.56 -4.85 5.25
CA GLU A 187 -13.28 -3.94 4.39
C GLU A 187 -12.92 -2.48 4.70
N VAL A 188 -12.59 -1.73 3.65
CA VAL A 188 -12.28 -0.28 3.72
C VAL A 188 -13.19 0.48 2.76
N ASN A 189 -13.80 1.56 3.20
CA ASN A 189 -14.70 2.41 2.42
C ASN A 189 -13.96 3.18 1.32
N THR A 190 -13.63 2.50 0.24
CA THR A 190 -12.90 3.03 -0.90
C THR A 190 -13.71 2.90 -2.19
N SER A 191 -13.29 3.61 -3.23
CA SER A 191 -13.87 3.44 -4.58
C SER A 191 -13.78 1.99 -5.07
N MET A 192 -12.72 1.25 -4.73
CA MET A 192 -12.57 -0.17 -5.08
C MET A 192 -13.70 -1.02 -4.50
N LEU A 193 -14.07 -0.81 -3.23
CA LEU A 193 -15.16 -1.52 -2.57
C LEU A 193 -16.51 -1.14 -3.19
N ARG A 194 -16.75 0.16 -3.37
CA ARG A 194 -18.00 0.71 -3.95
C ARG A 194 -18.24 0.20 -5.36
N THR A 195 -17.24 0.31 -6.24
CA THR A 195 -17.29 -0.26 -7.60
C THR A 195 -17.52 -1.78 -7.57
N GLY A 196 -16.97 -2.48 -6.59
CA GLY A 196 -17.22 -3.90 -6.40
C GLY A 196 -18.69 -4.21 -6.07
N PHE A 197 -19.44 -3.33 -5.42
CA PHE A 197 -20.87 -3.45 -5.21
C PHE A 197 -21.65 -3.14 -6.49
N GLU A 198 -21.31 -2.04 -7.18
CA GLU A 198 -21.96 -1.64 -8.44
C GLU A 198 -21.89 -2.75 -9.51
N ILE A 199 -20.72 -3.38 -9.69
CA ILE A 199 -20.54 -4.51 -10.63
C ILE A 199 -21.49 -5.68 -10.30
N ARG A 200 -21.86 -5.86 -9.04
CA ARG A 200 -22.80 -6.88 -8.59
C ARG A 200 -24.26 -6.42 -8.63
N GLY A 201 -24.54 -5.23 -9.14
CA GLY A 201 -25.89 -4.65 -9.18
C GLY A 201 -26.43 -4.23 -7.82
N LEU A 202 -25.55 -4.03 -6.81
CA LEU A 202 -25.93 -3.62 -5.47
C LEU A 202 -25.76 -2.10 -5.32
N ASN A 203 -26.63 -1.49 -4.53
CA ASN A 203 -26.44 -0.09 -4.12
C ASN A 203 -25.30 -0.03 -3.11
N PRO A 204 -24.22 0.76 -3.36
CA PRO A 204 -23.04 0.80 -2.50
C PRO A 204 -23.34 1.25 -1.07
N ASP A 205 -24.21 2.26 -0.88
CA ASP A 205 -24.48 2.79 0.45
C ASP A 205 -25.28 1.79 1.28
N ALA A 206 -26.28 1.13 0.69
CA ALA A 206 -27.02 0.07 1.36
C ALA A 206 -26.11 -1.11 1.73
N ALA A 207 -25.22 -1.52 0.82
CA ALA A 207 -24.28 -2.61 1.05
C ALA A 207 -23.25 -2.27 2.15
N ILE A 208 -22.76 -1.03 2.19
CA ILE A 208 -21.85 -0.55 3.26
C ILE A 208 -22.59 -0.54 4.60
N ASN A 209 -23.84 -0.09 4.65
CA ASN A 209 -24.64 -0.10 5.88
C ASN A 209 -24.83 -1.53 6.43
N GLU A 210 -25.01 -2.53 5.55
CA GLU A 210 -25.05 -3.93 5.98
C GLU A 210 -23.69 -4.44 6.45
N LEU A 211 -22.62 -4.07 5.78
CA LEU A 211 -21.26 -4.42 6.22
C LEU A 211 -20.95 -3.83 7.61
N ASN A 212 -21.31 -2.58 7.85
CA ASN A 212 -21.12 -1.92 9.13
C ASN A 212 -21.71 -2.72 10.30
N LYS A 213 -22.90 -3.28 10.12
CA LYS A 213 -23.56 -4.13 11.14
C LYS A 213 -22.78 -5.41 11.44
N SER A 214 -21.95 -5.89 10.52
CA SER A 214 -21.15 -7.11 10.70
C SER A 214 -19.81 -6.87 11.38
N VAL A 215 -19.40 -5.60 11.59
CA VAL A 215 -18.15 -5.23 12.22
C VAL A 215 -18.39 -4.93 13.70
N PRO A 216 -17.67 -5.54 14.65
CA PRO A 216 -17.85 -5.27 16.09
C PRO A 216 -17.70 -3.79 16.48
N LEU A 217 -16.81 -3.02 15.81
CA LEU A 217 -16.70 -1.57 16.01
C LEU A 217 -17.86 -0.77 15.40
N GLY A 218 -18.82 -1.40 14.71
CA GLY A 218 -20.01 -0.78 14.15
C GLY A 218 -19.83 -0.09 12.80
N HIS A 219 -18.63 -0.10 12.23
CA HIS A 219 -18.33 0.46 10.91
C HIS A 219 -17.18 -0.28 10.22
N ILE A 220 -17.18 -0.32 8.88
CA ILE A 220 -16.00 -0.70 8.10
C ILE A 220 -14.97 0.43 8.17
N ALA A 221 -13.70 0.10 8.00
CA ALA A 221 -12.65 1.11 8.13
C ALA A 221 -12.78 2.23 7.09
N GLU A 222 -12.52 3.47 7.50
CA GLU A 222 -12.26 4.56 6.59
C GLU A 222 -10.77 4.54 6.15
N PRO A 223 -10.44 5.07 4.96
CA PRO A 223 -9.06 5.11 4.46
C PRO A 223 -8.05 5.70 5.44
N GLU A 224 -8.47 6.71 6.19
CA GLU A 224 -7.65 7.41 7.19
C GLU A 224 -7.25 6.50 8.35
N GLU A 225 -8.10 5.56 8.74
CA GLU A 225 -7.81 4.61 9.82
C GLU A 225 -6.68 3.66 9.40
N ILE A 226 -6.67 3.22 8.14
CA ILE A 226 -5.58 2.40 7.59
C ILE A 226 -4.30 3.24 7.42
N ALA A 227 -4.43 4.47 6.91
CA ALA A 227 -3.30 5.40 6.76
C ALA A 227 -2.63 5.71 8.12
N ASN A 228 -3.39 5.82 9.22
CA ASN A 228 -2.85 6.01 10.56
C ASN A 228 -1.99 4.83 11.01
N VAL A 229 -2.43 3.58 10.75
CA VAL A 229 -1.64 2.38 11.09
C VAL A 229 -0.37 2.31 10.23
N ILE A 230 -0.45 2.62 8.93
CA ILE A 230 0.73 2.67 8.06
C ILE A 230 1.72 3.73 8.56
N ALA A 231 1.25 4.93 8.90
CA ALA A 231 2.09 6.00 9.41
C ALA A 231 2.76 5.61 10.73
N PHE A 232 2.06 4.94 11.65
CA PHE A 232 2.64 4.37 12.86
C PHE A 232 3.72 3.34 12.54
N LEU A 233 3.47 2.37 11.66
CA LEU A 233 4.43 1.32 11.31
C LEU A 233 5.71 1.87 10.65
N THR A 234 5.63 3.05 10.01
CA THR A 234 6.79 3.73 9.41
C THR A 234 7.46 4.74 10.32
N SER A 235 6.89 5.03 11.49
CA SER A 235 7.48 5.92 12.48
C SER A 235 8.52 5.22 13.35
N ASP A 236 9.29 6.01 14.08
CA ASP A 236 10.29 5.50 15.04
C ASP A 236 9.65 4.84 16.26
N GLU A 237 8.37 5.17 16.57
CA GLU A 237 7.57 4.53 17.63
C GLU A 237 7.36 3.03 17.39
N ALA A 238 7.37 2.59 16.13
CA ALA A 238 7.29 1.19 15.75
C ALA A 238 8.68 0.51 15.64
N GLY A 239 9.70 1.04 16.30
CA GLY A 239 11.09 0.64 16.14
C GLY A 239 11.40 -0.84 16.38
N TYR A 240 10.58 -1.55 17.16
CA TYR A 240 10.77 -2.99 17.45
C TYR A 240 9.79 -3.90 16.67
N ILE A 241 9.01 -3.32 15.73
CA ILE A 241 8.07 -4.08 14.90
C ILE A 241 8.72 -4.33 13.52
N CYS A 242 9.03 -5.59 13.22
CA CYS A 242 9.63 -6.01 11.96
C CYS A 242 9.13 -7.40 11.55
N GLY A 243 8.77 -7.59 10.29
CA GLY A 243 8.21 -8.82 9.76
C GLY A 243 6.77 -9.12 10.21
N SER A 244 6.07 -8.12 10.76
CA SER A 244 4.73 -8.30 11.32
C SER A 244 3.63 -8.10 10.27
N LEU A 245 2.54 -8.88 10.45
CA LEU A 245 1.29 -8.74 9.72
C LEU A 245 0.26 -8.12 10.68
N VAL A 246 -0.06 -6.85 10.49
CA VAL A 246 -0.95 -6.10 11.37
C VAL A 246 -2.35 -6.07 10.79
N GLU A 247 -3.25 -6.87 11.37
CA GLU A 247 -4.66 -6.86 10.99
C GLU A 247 -5.36 -5.59 11.47
N VAL A 248 -6.11 -4.95 10.55
CA VAL A 248 -6.92 -3.77 10.83
C VAL A 248 -8.34 -4.08 10.39
N ASN A 249 -9.12 -4.69 11.29
CA ASN A 249 -10.36 -5.39 10.95
C ASN A 249 -11.57 -5.00 11.81
N GLY A 250 -11.44 -4.03 12.72
CA GLY A 250 -12.54 -3.59 13.59
C GLY A 250 -13.09 -4.67 14.52
N GLY A 251 -12.28 -5.72 14.82
CA GLY A 251 -12.70 -6.89 15.60
C GLY A 251 -13.43 -7.95 14.78
N LYS A 252 -13.64 -7.74 13.47
CA LYS A 252 -14.25 -8.72 12.58
C LYS A 252 -13.21 -9.74 12.15
N ALA A 253 -13.25 -10.90 12.76
CA ALA A 253 -12.44 -12.03 12.33
C ALA A 253 -12.88 -12.50 10.94
N VAL A 254 -11.90 -12.82 10.09
CA VAL A 254 -12.13 -13.40 8.76
C VAL A 254 -11.82 -14.89 8.87
N TYR A 255 -12.85 -15.73 8.78
CA TYR A 255 -12.78 -17.20 8.84
C TYR A 255 -13.18 -17.80 7.50
#